data_0ddcbe8333ac3ea3c47e2489fbad8a58
#
_entry.id   0ddcbe8333ac3ea3c47e2489fbad8a58
#
_cell.length_a   1.000
_cell.length_b   1.000
_cell.length_c   1.000
_cell.angle_alpha   90.00
_cell.angle_beta   90.00
_cell.angle_gamma   90.00
#
_symmetry.space_group_name_H-M   'P 1'
#
loop_
_entity.id
_entity.type
_entity.pdbx_description
1 polymer ?
#
loop_
_entity_poly.entity_id
_entity_poly.type
_entity_poly.pdbx_seq_one_letter_code
_entity_poly.pdbx_strand_id
1 'polypeptide(L)'
;MRTLLSLLAAALLGGLIASGAEALPRILLYTRNGLTLEGKKGYVHDNIPDSVAMVRKLGAENGFAVDVSDDPAAFTDANLKKYRALVFSNTNNQIFDTEEQRGALQRYIRGGGGFAGIHSTCGSMRAWPWFWAMAGGSFVRHPKLQEFTIQVVDRTHPSTTGFAEIFRWTDEFYFLRDMPPSLHVLLVGDLATLNDSQKPVNETTRPLAWCHSFEGGRCWFTTLGHRKEAYADPIFQK
;
A
#
# COMPACT_ATOMS: atom_id res chain seq x y z
N MET A 1 86.49 4.33 -7.47
CA MET A 1 85.27 5.08 -7.19
C MET A 1 84.08 4.16 -7.46
N ARG A 2 83.41 3.68 -6.43
CA ARG A 2 82.31 2.73 -6.49
C ARG A 2 81.02 3.49 -6.22
N THR A 3 80.10 3.57 -7.18
CA THR A 3 78.77 4.15 -7.07
C THR A 3 77.77 3.11 -6.59
N LEU A 4 77.17 3.32 -5.43
CA LEU A 4 76.03 2.53 -4.90
C LEU A 4 74.76 3.00 -5.58
N LEU A 5 74.04 2.08 -6.24
CA LEU A 5 72.64 2.25 -6.62
C LEU A 5 71.74 1.78 -5.47
N SER A 6 70.94 2.68 -4.91
CA SER A 6 69.88 2.36 -3.94
C SER A 6 68.60 2.10 -4.70
N LEU A 7 68.07 0.88 -4.64
CA LEU A 7 66.73 0.51 -5.12
C LEU A 7 65.68 0.86 -4.02
N LEU A 8 64.78 1.79 -4.29
CA LEU A 8 63.57 2.02 -3.51
C LEU A 8 62.49 1.07 -4.02
N ALA A 9 62.10 0.09 -3.19
CA ALA A 9 60.91 -0.71 -3.44
C ALA A 9 59.67 0.02 -2.85
N ALA A 10 58.81 0.55 -3.72
CA ALA A 10 57.51 1.08 -3.34
C ALA A 10 56.51 -0.05 -3.18
N ALA A 11 56.13 -0.38 -1.97
CA ALA A 11 55.04 -1.31 -1.68
C ALA A 11 53.68 -0.59 -1.90
N LEU A 12 53.01 -0.91 -3.00
CA LEU A 12 51.61 -0.55 -3.23
C LEU A 12 50.75 -1.42 -2.33
N LEU A 13 50.29 -0.87 -1.20
CA LEU A 13 49.15 -1.42 -0.45
C LEU A 13 47.89 -1.13 -1.25
N GLY A 14 47.44 -2.10 -2.04
CA GLY A 14 46.10 -2.10 -2.64
C GLY A 14 45.05 -2.30 -1.53
N GLY A 15 44.46 -1.20 -1.04
CA GLY A 15 43.30 -1.28 -0.16
C GLY A 15 42.10 -1.85 -0.93
N LEU A 16 41.71 -3.08 -0.65
CA LEU A 16 40.43 -3.62 -1.05
C LEU A 16 39.34 -2.76 -0.34
N ILE A 17 38.77 -1.82 -1.08
CA ILE A 17 37.50 -1.20 -0.67
C ILE A 17 36.44 -2.29 -0.82
N ALA A 18 36.10 -2.94 0.27
CA ALA A 18 34.92 -3.79 0.33
C ALA A 18 33.70 -2.87 0.10
N SER A 19 33.20 -2.86 -1.13
CA SER A 19 31.90 -2.27 -1.44
C SER A 19 30.87 -3.06 -0.66
N GLY A 20 30.50 -2.57 0.52
CA GLY A 20 29.37 -3.11 1.27
C GLY A 20 28.13 -2.97 0.40
N ALA A 21 27.56 -4.07 -0.07
CA ALA A 21 26.30 -4.06 -0.76
C ALA A 21 25.28 -3.38 0.15
N GLU A 22 24.75 -2.24 -0.27
CA GLU A 22 23.71 -1.52 0.48
C GLU A 22 22.52 -2.46 0.64
N ALA A 23 22.02 -2.60 1.88
CA ALA A 23 20.90 -3.50 2.14
C ALA A 23 19.66 -3.01 1.38
N LEU A 24 18.96 -3.92 0.71
CA LEU A 24 17.76 -3.59 -0.06
C LEU A 24 16.74 -2.82 0.80
N PRO A 25 16.09 -1.79 0.23
CA PRO A 25 14.94 -1.17 0.87
C PRO A 25 13.93 -2.24 1.30
N ARG A 26 13.30 -2.07 2.44
CA ARG A 26 12.41 -3.07 3.03
C ARG A 26 11.01 -2.50 3.22
N ILE A 27 9.99 -3.31 2.95
CA ILE A 27 8.59 -2.99 3.26
C ILE A 27 8.01 -4.04 4.21
N LEU A 28 7.01 -3.63 5.00
CA LEU A 28 6.17 -4.54 5.77
C LEU A 28 4.83 -4.70 5.04
N LEU A 29 4.51 -5.92 4.62
CA LEU A 29 3.19 -6.28 4.10
C LEU A 29 2.36 -6.84 5.25
N TYR A 30 1.34 -6.09 5.65
CA TYR A 30 0.46 -6.42 6.76
C TYR A 30 -0.91 -6.89 6.26
N THR A 31 -1.38 -8.06 6.76
CA THR A 31 -2.56 -8.75 6.23
C THR A 31 -3.56 -9.16 7.31
N ARG A 32 -3.48 -8.59 8.52
CA ARG A 32 -4.34 -8.96 9.63
C ARG A 32 -5.81 -8.68 9.36
N ASN A 33 -6.64 -9.66 9.67
CA ASN A 33 -8.09 -9.53 9.78
C ASN A 33 -8.50 -9.80 11.22
N GLY A 34 -8.82 -8.72 11.93
CA GLY A 34 -9.18 -8.77 13.35
C GLY A 34 -10.66 -9.08 13.58
N LEU A 35 -11.06 -9.06 14.84
CA LEU A 35 -12.45 -9.17 15.24
C LEU A 35 -13.20 -7.87 14.90
N THR A 36 -14.51 -7.95 14.72
CA THR A 36 -15.37 -6.76 14.62
C THR A 36 -15.40 -6.00 15.95
N LEU A 37 -16.00 -4.81 15.98
CA LEU A 37 -16.17 -4.03 17.21
C LEU A 37 -16.98 -4.80 18.28
N GLU A 38 -17.87 -5.69 17.85
CA GLU A 38 -18.68 -6.55 18.73
C GLU A 38 -17.95 -7.85 19.13
N GLY A 39 -16.64 -7.97 18.81
CA GLY A 39 -15.83 -9.14 19.16
C GLY A 39 -16.11 -10.39 18.32
N LYS A 40 -16.78 -10.27 17.16
CA LYS A 40 -17.11 -11.38 16.27
C LYS A 40 -16.05 -11.56 15.21
N LYS A 41 -15.90 -12.78 14.68
CA LYS A 41 -15.10 -13.05 13.49
C LYS A 41 -15.73 -12.31 12.30
N GLY A 42 -14.94 -11.45 11.66
CA GLY A 42 -15.34 -10.72 10.44
C GLY A 42 -15.04 -11.49 9.17
N TYR A 43 -15.35 -10.86 8.03
CA TYR A 43 -15.00 -11.40 6.72
C TYR A 43 -13.49 -11.36 6.51
N VAL A 44 -12.94 -12.43 5.99
CA VAL A 44 -11.52 -12.58 5.61
C VAL A 44 -11.47 -12.87 4.12
N HIS A 45 -10.75 -12.05 3.37
CA HIS A 45 -10.61 -12.23 1.92
C HIS A 45 -9.73 -13.44 1.62
N ASP A 46 -10.18 -14.28 0.70
CA ASP A 46 -9.46 -15.49 0.28
C ASP A 46 -8.35 -15.20 -0.75
N ASN A 47 -8.23 -13.95 -1.19
CA ASN A 47 -7.21 -13.43 -2.10
C ASN A 47 -5.91 -12.98 -1.40
N ILE A 48 -5.84 -13.05 -0.08
CA ILE A 48 -4.64 -12.63 0.68
C ILE A 48 -3.37 -13.37 0.23
N PRO A 49 -3.39 -14.71 0.00
CA PRO A 49 -2.22 -15.42 -0.52
C PRO A 49 -1.74 -14.89 -1.88
N ASP A 50 -2.67 -14.56 -2.79
CA ASP A 50 -2.36 -14.02 -4.12
C ASP A 50 -1.76 -12.62 -4.03
N SER A 51 -2.30 -11.78 -3.15
CA SER A 51 -1.76 -10.46 -2.83
C SER A 51 -0.33 -10.55 -2.27
N VAL A 52 -0.07 -11.48 -1.34
CA VAL A 52 1.27 -11.71 -0.79
C VAL A 52 2.23 -12.16 -1.88
N ALA A 53 1.80 -13.08 -2.75
CA ALA A 53 2.62 -13.57 -3.87
C ALA A 53 2.98 -12.43 -4.83
N MET A 54 1.99 -11.60 -5.20
CA MET A 54 2.20 -10.42 -6.05
C MET A 54 3.22 -9.45 -5.44
N VAL A 55 3.05 -9.03 -4.18
CA VAL A 55 3.95 -8.06 -3.56
C VAL A 55 5.38 -8.61 -3.43
N ARG A 56 5.54 -9.90 -3.12
CA ARG A 56 6.86 -10.56 -3.12
C ARG A 56 7.50 -10.59 -4.50
N LYS A 57 6.71 -10.90 -5.55
CA LYS A 57 7.17 -10.84 -6.94
C LYS A 57 7.67 -9.43 -7.28
N LEU A 58 6.86 -8.41 -6.99
CA LEU A 58 7.24 -7.01 -7.22
C LEU A 58 8.51 -6.63 -6.46
N GLY A 59 8.69 -7.11 -5.23
CA GLY A 59 9.90 -6.91 -4.45
C GLY A 59 11.14 -7.48 -5.14
N ALA A 60 11.04 -8.72 -5.62
CA ALA A 60 12.12 -9.39 -6.33
C ALA A 60 12.48 -8.70 -7.67
N GLU A 61 11.48 -8.23 -8.41
CA GLU A 61 11.64 -7.55 -9.71
C GLU A 61 12.14 -6.11 -9.59
N ASN A 62 11.85 -5.43 -8.46
CA ASN A 62 12.14 -4.00 -8.27
C ASN A 62 13.16 -3.72 -7.16
N GLY A 63 13.83 -4.74 -6.64
CA GLY A 63 14.95 -4.58 -5.72
C GLY A 63 14.56 -4.11 -4.31
N PHE A 64 13.46 -4.60 -3.75
CA PHE A 64 13.10 -4.38 -2.35
C PHE A 64 12.71 -5.67 -1.63
N ALA A 65 13.02 -5.74 -0.33
CA ALA A 65 12.69 -6.89 0.51
C ALA A 65 11.27 -6.74 1.09
N VAL A 66 10.55 -7.86 1.21
CA VAL A 66 9.16 -7.91 1.71
C VAL A 66 9.10 -8.80 2.94
N ASP A 67 8.84 -8.21 4.10
CA ASP A 67 8.44 -8.94 5.31
C ASP A 67 6.91 -9.00 5.37
N VAL A 68 6.37 -10.18 5.63
CA VAL A 68 4.91 -10.39 5.73
C VAL A 68 4.55 -10.68 7.17
N SER A 69 3.51 -10.03 7.68
CA SER A 69 2.99 -10.28 9.01
C SER A 69 1.47 -10.08 9.07
N ASP A 70 0.81 -10.86 9.88
CA ASP A 70 -0.55 -10.64 10.37
C ASP A 70 -0.58 -10.41 11.90
N ASP A 71 0.61 -10.38 12.54
CA ASP A 71 0.78 -10.16 13.96
C ASP A 71 0.91 -8.66 14.27
N PRO A 72 0.00 -8.06 15.07
CA PRO A 72 0.08 -6.66 15.47
C PRO A 72 1.26 -6.35 16.39
N ALA A 73 1.92 -7.36 16.98
CA ALA A 73 3.16 -7.18 17.73
C ALA A 73 4.31 -6.65 16.86
N ALA A 74 4.19 -6.73 15.52
CA ALA A 74 5.11 -6.10 14.58
C ALA A 74 5.12 -4.55 14.69
N PHE A 75 4.07 -3.94 15.26
CA PHE A 75 3.94 -2.48 15.37
C PHE A 75 4.60 -1.94 16.64
N THR A 76 5.91 -1.84 16.57
CA THR A 76 6.76 -1.14 17.54
C THR A 76 7.68 -0.17 16.82
N ASP A 77 8.08 0.95 17.45
CA ASP A 77 9.00 1.91 16.84
C ASP A 77 10.30 1.26 16.40
N ALA A 78 10.83 0.34 17.22
CA ALA A 78 12.06 -0.39 16.92
C ALA A 78 11.96 -1.26 15.67
N ASN A 79 10.79 -1.82 15.40
CA ASN A 79 10.57 -2.65 14.21
C ASN A 79 10.22 -1.79 12.99
N LEU A 80 9.30 -0.81 13.13
CA LEU A 80 8.81 -0.03 12.01
C LEU A 80 9.89 0.83 11.34
N LYS A 81 10.90 1.29 12.07
CA LYS A 81 12.05 2.04 11.51
C LYS A 81 12.85 1.29 10.44
N LYS A 82 12.68 -0.04 10.33
CA LYS A 82 13.35 -0.87 9.32
C LYS A 82 12.73 -0.72 7.93
N TYR A 83 11.49 -0.22 7.86
CA TYR A 83 10.68 -0.23 6.64
C TYR A 83 10.56 1.15 6.01
N ARG A 84 10.70 1.22 4.69
CA ARG A 84 10.47 2.41 3.88
C ARG A 84 8.99 2.66 3.64
N ALA A 85 8.20 1.59 3.61
CA ALA A 85 6.74 1.66 3.50
C ALA A 85 6.07 0.49 4.25
N LEU A 86 4.86 0.76 4.69
CA LEU A 86 3.92 -0.25 5.20
C LEU A 86 2.84 -0.44 4.14
N VAL A 87 2.65 -1.68 3.71
CA VAL A 87 1.58 -2.05 2.77
C VAL A 87 0.55 -2.86 3.53
N PHE A 88 -0.65 -2.32 3.63
CA PHE A 88 -1.79 -3.02 4.24
C PHE A 88 -2.63 -3.61 3.11
N SER A 89 -2.69 -4.92 3.02
CA SER A 89 -3.42 -5.60 1.96
C SER A 89 -4.55 -6.45 2.52
N ASN A 90 -5.76 -6.14 2.11
CA ASN A 90 -6.97 -6.85 2.52
C ASN A 90 -7.13 -6.98 4.04
N THR A 91 -6.57 -6.05 4.80
CA THR A 91 -6.80 -5.96 6.24
C THR A 91 -8.25 -5.56 6.52
N ASN A 92 -8.81 -5.97 7.65
CA ASN A 92 -10.20 -5.64 8.00
C ASN A 92 -10.43 -5.67 9.51
N ASN A 93 -11.43 -4.94 10.00
CA ASN A 93 -11.88 -4.87 11.40
C ASN A 93 -10.79 -4.33 12.36
N GLN A 94 -10.65 -4.91 13.56
CA GLN A 94 -9.68 -4.44 14.56
C GLN A 94 -8.30 -5.07 14.27
N ILE A 95 -7.44 -4.33 13.62
CA ILE A 95 -6.12 -4.82 13.20
C ILE A 95 -5.00 -4.50 14.20
N PHE A 96 -5.32 -3.80 15.28
CA PHE A 96 -4.43 -3.53 16.42
C PHE A 96 -5.12 -3.90 17.71
N ASP A 97 -4.37 -4.44 18.67
CA ASP A 97 -4.87 -4.87 19.96
C ASP A 97 -4.65 -3.82 21.06
N THR A 98 -3.65 -2.94 20.89
CA THR A 98 -3.23 -1.97 21.91
C THR A 98 -3.07 -0.56 21.37
N GLU A 99 -3.18 0.43 22.24
CA GLU A 99 -2.89 1.84 21.90
C GLU A 99 -1.41 2.05 21.55
N GLU A 100 -0.49 1.27 22.12
CA GLU A 100 0.92 1.28 21.77
C GLU A 100 1.16 1.01 20.29
N GLN A 101 0.50 -0.02 19.74
CA GLN A 101 0.61 -0.41 18.33
C GLN A 101 0.04 0.70 17.42
N ARG A 102 -1.09 1.30 17.80
CA ARG A 102 -1.67 2.47 17.11
C ARG A 102 -0.73 3.66 17.15
N GLY A 103 -0.17 3.94 18.33
CA GLY A 103 0.82 5.00 18.52
C GLY A 103 2.08 4.80 17.70
N ALA A 104 2.58 3.58 17.57
CA ALA A 104 3.73 3.26 16.73
C ALA A 104 3.45 3.54 15.25
N LEU A 105 2.26 3.18 14.73
CA LEU A 105 1.84 3.54 13.37
C LEU A 105 1.78 5.06 13.20
N GLN A 106 1.19 5.78 14.15
CA GLN A 106 1.10 7.25 14.09
C GLN A 106 2.49 7.90 14.04
N ARG A 107 3.41 7.48 14.91
CA ARG A 107 4.79 8.00 14.93
C ARG A 107 5.54 7.67 13.64
N TYR A 108 5.34 6.47 13.07
CA TYR A 108 5.92 6.08 11.80
C TYR A 108 5.45 7.00 10.66
N ILE A 109 4.15 7.27 10.56
CA ILE A 109 3.57 8.16 9.54
C ILE A 109 4.07 9.60 9.74
N ARG A 110 4.03 10.13 10.97
CA ARG A 110 4.53 11.49 11.31
C ARG A 110 6.03 11.65 11.04
N GLY A 111 6.78 10.56 11.11
CA GLY A 111 8.19 10.50 10.74
C GLY A 111 8.48 10.47 9.25
N GLY A 112 7.46 10.61 8.39
CA GLY A 112 7.60 10.60 6.93
C GLY A 112 7.50 9.21 6.29
N GLY A 113 7.03 8.21 7.02
CA GLY A 113 6.85 6.85 6.53
C GLY A 113 5.88 6.75 5.35
N GLY A 114 6.11 5.80 4.46
CA GLY A 114 5.19 5.48 3.35
C GLY A 114 4.08 4.53 3.80
N PHE A 115 2.87 4.75 3.32
CA PHE A 115 1.74 3.86 3.52
C PHE A 115 1.06 3.54 2.18
N ALA A 116 0.73 2.27 1.95
CA ALA A 116 -0.14 1.86 0.86
C ALA A 116 -1.25 0.96 1.40
N GLY A 117 -2.49 1.25 1.03
CA GLY A 117 -3.66 0.46 1.39
C GLY A 117 -4.30 -0.19 0.16
N ILE A 118 -4.62 -1.47 0.26
CA ILE A 118 -5.26 -2.24 -0.81
C ILE A 118 -6.61 -2.76 -0.31
N HIS A 119 -7.63 -2.52 -1.10
CA HIS A 119 -8.99 -3.05 -1.00
C HIS A 119 -9.62 -2.83 0.39
N SER A 120 -9.93 -3.91 1.11
CA SER A 120 -10.67 -3.84 2.36
C SER A 120 -9.93 -3.15 3.52
N THR A 121 -8.69 -2.69 3.30
CA THR A 121 -7.97 -1.91 4.31
C THR A 121 -8.75 -0.67 4.78
N CYS A 122 -9.58 -0.04 3.94
CA CYS A 122 -10.48 1.04 4.35
C CYS A 122 -11.65 0.58 5.26
N GLY A 123 -11.82 -0.72 5.43
CA GLY A 123 -12.74 -1.35 6.40
C GLY A 123 -12.09 -1.64 7.75
N SER A 124 -10.80 -1.38 7.91
CA SER A 124 -10.09 -1.55 9.18
C SER A 124 -10.35 -0.38 10.13
N MET A 125 -10.25 -0.65 11.42
CA MET A 125 -10.27 0.35 12.51
C MET A 125 -11.45 1.33 12.41
N ARG A 126 -12.65 0.83 12.16
CA ARG A 126 -13.86 1.64 11.88
C ARG A 126 -14.25 2.62 12.99
N ALA A 127 -13.73 2.46 14.20
CA ALA A 127 -13.91 3.39 15.32
C ALA A 127 -12.71 4.34 15.53
N TRP A 128 -11.76 4.37 14.58
CA TRP A 128 -10.57 5.22 14.71
C TRP A 128 -10.44 6.25 13.57
N PRO A 129 -10.97 7.48 13.76
CA PRO A 129 -11.00 8.53 12.72
C PRO A 129 -9.64 8.85 12.11
N TRP A 130 -8.57 8.82 12.91
CA TRP A 130 -7.22 9.05 12.43
C TRP A 130 -6.82 8.06 11.32
N PHE A 131 -7.20 6.78 11.46
CA PHE A 131 -6.89 5.75 10.46
C PHE A 131 -7.62 6.00 9.14
N TRP A 132 -8.89 6.41 9.18
CA TRP A 132 -9.63 6.72 7.95
C TRP A 132 -9.09 7.96 7.25
N ALA A 133 -8.70 8.98 8.02
CA ALA A 133 -8.08 10.17 7.47
C ALA A 133 -6.77 9.84 6.78
N MET A 134 -5.94 8.95 7.36
CA MET A 134 -4.71 8.42 6.75
C MET A 134 -5.00 7.60 5.49
N ALA A 135 -6.00 6.72 5.53
CA ALA A 135 -6.39 5.90 4.37
C ALA A 135 -7.08 6.73 3.26
N GLY A 136 -7.68 7.88 3.60
CA GLY A 136 -8.41 8.74 2.68
C GLY A 136 -9.89 8.44 2.61
N GLY A 137 -10.45 7.66 3.55
CA GLY A 137 -11.87 7.38 3.66
C GLY A 137 -12.18 6.09 4.43
N SER A 138 -13.42 5.95 4.83
CA SER A 138 -13.93 4.79 5.57
C SER A 138 -14.97 4.04 4.75
N PHE A 139 -14.85 2.71 4.71
CA PHE A 139 -15.77 1.83 3.98
C PHE A 139 -17.21 1.94 4.52
N VAL A 140 -18.15 2.01 3.59
CA VAL A 140 -19.59 2.00 3.89
C VAL A 140 -20.24 0.72 3.36
N ARG A 141 -20.14 0.49 2.05
CA ARG A 141 -20.78 -0.63 1.35
C ARG A 141 -20.18 -0.87 -0.02
N HIS A 142 -20.56 -1.94 -0.64
CA HIS A 142 -20.39 -2.21 -2.07
C HIS A 142 -21.63 -2.92 -2.64
N PRO A 143 -21.98 -2.76 -3.93
CA PRO A 143 -22.91 -3.65 -4.63
C PRO A 143 -22.27 -5.02 -4.88
N LYS A 144 -23.01 -5.91 -5.53
CA LYS A 144 -22.44 -7.20 -5.99
C LYS A 144 -21.24 -6.95 -6.91
N LEU A 145 -20.26 -7.87 -6.84
CA LEU A 145 -19.14 -7.94 -7.78
C LEU A 145 -19.64 -7.85 -9.23
N GLN A 146 -19.07 -6.94 -10.00
CA GLN A 146 -19.49 -6.67 -11.38
C GLN A 146 -18.39 -5.99 -12.18
N GLU A 147 -18.58 -5.93 -13.50
CA GLU A 147 -17.76 -5.11 -14.38
C GLU A 147 -18.27 -3.67 -14.41
N PHE A 148 -17.35 -2.70 -14.38
CA PHE A 148 -17.61 -1.27 -14.51
C PHE A 148 -16.47 -0.58 -15.25
N THR A 149 -16.73 0.64 -15.69
CA THR A 149 -15.74 1.47 -16.37
C THR A 149 -14.91 2.25 -15.36
N ILE A 150 -13.60 2.28 -15.57
CA ILE A 150 -12.64 3.10 -14.83
C ILE A 150 -12.09 4.17 -15.76
N GLN A 151 -11.97 5.41 -15.26
CA GLN A 151 -11.30 6.53 -15.91
C GLN A 151 -10.02 6.88 -15.15
N VAL A 152 -8.93 7.09 -15.87
CA VAL A 152 -7.65 7.54 -15.33
C VAL A 152 -7.66 9.06 -15.25
N VAL A 153 -7.62 9.59 -14.03
CA VAL A 153 -7.66 11.05 -13.77
C VAL A 153 -6.27 11.66 -13.93
N ASP A 154 -5.24 11.04 -13.33
CA ASP A 154 -3.85 11.45 -13.54
C ASP A 154 -3.10 10.36 -14.29
N ARG A 155 -2.71 10.64 -15.51
CA ARG A 155 -1.96 9.73 -16.40
C ARG A 155 -0.44 9.86 -16.28
N THR A 156 0.01 10.78 -15.44
CA THR A 156 1.44 11.07 -15.23
C THR A 156 1.99 10.44 -13.95
N HIS A 157 1.09 10.08 -13.02
CA HIS A 157 1.48 9.43 -11.77
C HIS A 157 2.12 8.04 -12.05
N PRO A 158 3.21 7.64 -11.35
CA PRO A 158 3.89 6.36 -11.59
C PRO A 158 2.98 5.14 -11.60
N SER A 159 1.95 5.09 -10.72
CA SER A 159 1.02 3.96 -10.64
C SER A 159 -0.07 3.94 -11.72
N THR A 160 -0.12 4.91 -12.62
CA THR A 160 -1.13 5.01 -13.69
C THR A 160 -0.52 5.28 -15.06
N THR A 161 0.77 5.60 -15.11
CA THR A 161 1.50 5.83 -16.36
C THR A 161 1.39 4.62 -17.30
N GLY A 162 0.96 4.87 -18.54
CA GLY A 162 0.78 3.84 -19.57
C GLY A 162 -0.54 3.06 -19.48
N PHE A 163 -1.46 3.43 -18.58
CA PHE A 163 -2.83 2.94 -18.65
C PHE A 163 -3.58 3.57 -19.84
N ALA A 164 -4.55 2.82 -20.39
CA ALA A 164 -5.56 3.43 -21.25
C ALA A 164 -6.33 4.47 -20.45
N GLU A 165 -6.74 5.56 -21.09
CA GLU A 165 -7.50 6.64 -20.43
C GLU A 165 -8.80 6.12 -19.78
N ILE A 166 -9.43 5.16 -20.45
CA ILE A 166 -10.66 4.48 -20.00
C ILE A 166 -10.47 2.99 -20.22
N PHE A 167 -10.82 2.18 -19.22
CA PHE A 167 -10.80 0.73 -19.33
C PHE A 167 -11.90 0.09 -18.49
N ARG A 168 -12.21 -1.18 -18.77
CA ARG A 168 -13.18 -1.97 -18.01
C ARG A 168 -12.46 -2.83 -16.98
N TRP A 169 -13.06 -2.93 -15.81
CA TRP A 169 -12.54 -3.71 -14.70
C TRP A 169 -13.67 -4.43 -13.96
N THR A 170 -13.42 -5.65 -13.53
CA THR A 170 -14.36 -6.41 -12.71
C THR A 170 -13.86 -6.47 -11.29
N ASP A 171 -14.60 -5.89 -10.35
CA ASP A 171 -14.26 -5.87 -8.92
C ASP A 171 -15.50 -5.56 -8.06
N GLU A 172 -15.32 -5.47 -6.74
CA GLU A 172 -16.26 -4.80 -5.86
C GLU A 172 -16.09 -3.29 -5.93
N PHE A 173 -17.17 -2.59 -6.22
CA PHE A 173 -17.16 -1.12 -6.26
C PHE A 173 -17.43 -0.56 -4.87
N TYR A 174 -16.39 -0.10 -4.17
CA TYR A 174 -16.52 0.40 -2.80
C TYR A 174 -17.04 1.83 -2.75
N PHE A 175 -18.05 2.05 -1.91
CA PHE A 175 -18.49 3.37 -1.49
C PHE A 175 -17.87 3.69 -0.13
N LEU A 176 -17.17 4.81 -0.06
CA LEU A 176 -16.52 5.31 1.14
C LEU A 176 -17.21 6.60 1.58
N ARG A 177 -17.14 6.89 2.89
CA ARG A 177 -17.47 8.18 3.50
C ARG A 177 -16.20 8.84 4.02
N ASP A 178 -16.35 10.10 4.46
CA ASP A 178 -15.30 10.90 5.11
C ASP A 178 -14.02 11.04 4.24
N MET A 179 -14.20 11.04 2.92
CA MET A 179 -13.09 11.28 1.98
C MET A 179 -12.73 12.77 1.97
N PRO A 180 -11.49 13.15 2.33
CA PRO A 180 -11.08 14.55 2.28
C PRO A 180 -11.05 15.07 0.84
N PRO A 181 -11.47 16.33 0.59
CA PRO A 181 -11.46 16.91 -0.75
C PRO A 181 -10.04 17.17 -1.29
N SER A 182 -9.03 17.08 -0.44
CA SER A 182 -7.62 17.26 -0.81
C SER A 182 -6.93 16.02 -1.36
N LEU A 183 -7.65 14.91 -1.56
CA LEU A 183 -7.08 13.71 -2.17
C LEU A 183 -6.66 13.99 -3.62
N HIS A 184 -5.44 13.58 -3.95
CA HIS A 184 -4.99 13.50 -5.34
C HIS A 184 -5.54 12.20 -5.95
N VAL A 185 -6.69 12.32 -6.62
CA VAL A 185 -7.39 11.17 -7.20
C VAL A 185 -6.65 10.71 -8.46
N LEU A 186 -6.42 9.42 -8.55
CA LEU A 186 -5.70 8.76 -9.65
C LEU A 186 -6.67 8.03 -10.60
N LEU A 187 -7.64 7.30 -10.03
CA LEU A 187 -8.64 6.54 -10.76
C LEU A 187 -10.03 6.86 -10.21
N VAL A 188 -11.01 6.96 -11.10
CA VAL A 188 -12.43 7.03 -10.74
C VAL A 188 -13.22 5.95 -11.45
N GLY A 189 -14.24 5.42 -10.79
CA GLY A 189 -15.23 4.54 -11.41
C GLY A 189 -16.44 5.33 -11.90
N ASP A 190 -16.90 5.01 -13.09
CA ASP A 190 -18.08 5.63 -13.71
C ASP A 190 -19.37 4.98 -13.17
N LEU A 191 -20.14 5.76 -12.39
CA LEU A 191 -21.40 5.31 -11.80
C LEU A 191 -22.50 5.00 -12.84
N ALA A 192 -22.42 5.55 -14.05
CA ALA A 192 -23.39 5.23 -15.09
C ALA A 192 -23.30 3.77 -15.52
N THR A 193 -22.10 3.17 -15.45
CA THR A 193 -21.86 1.78 -15.83
C THR A 193 -22.12 0.77 -14.70
N LEU A 194 -22.43 1.27 -13.48
CA LEU A 194 -22.65 0.43 -12.31
C LEU A 194 -24.12 0.02 -12.18
N ASN A 195 -24.36 -1.26 -12.07
CA ASN A 195 -25.69 -1.82 -11.73
C ASN A 195 -25.88 -1.80 -10.21
N ASP A 196 -26.34 -0.68 -9.68
CA ASP A 196 -26.57 -0.46 -8.26
C ASP A 196 -27.73 0.51 -8.07
N SER A 197 -28.84 0.04 -7.51
CA SER A 197 -30.04 0.85 -7.24
C SER A 197 -29.85 1.88 -6.11
N GLN A 198 -28.78 1.75 -5.32
CA GLN A 198 -28.45 2.65 -4.21
C GLN A 198 -27.33 3.64 -4.57
N LYS A 199 -26.90 3.69 -5.83
CA LYS A 199 -25.88 4.66 -6.25
C LYS A 199 -26.42 6.09 -6.18
N PRO A 200 -25.58 7.07 -5.81
CA PRO A 200 -25.99 8.47 -5.77
C PRO A 200 -26.49 8.97 -7.13
N VAL A 201 -27.61 9.67 -7.14
CA VAL A 201 -28.20 10.20 -8.39
C VAL A 201 -27.56 11.49 -8.88
N ASN A 202 -26.89 12.23 -7.99
CA ASN A 202 -26.26 13.52 -8.28
C ASN A 202 -24.74 13.43 -8.47
N GLU A 203 -24.20 12.23 -8.62
CA GLU A 203 -22.78 11.99 -8.84
C GLU A 203 -22.59 11.13 -10.09
N THR A 204 -21.51 11.38 -10.82
CA THR A 204 -21.19 10.65 -12.04
C THR A 204 -20.04 9.66 -11.82
N THR A 205 -19.14 9.96 -10.89
CA THR A 205 -17.95 9.15 -10.61
C THR A 205 -17.64 9.07 -9.12
N ARG A 206 -16.84 8.06 -8.73
CA ARG A 206 -16.29 7.92 -7.38
C ARG A 206 -14.81 7.55 -7.45
N PRO A 207 -13.98 8.07 -6.53
CA PRO A 207 -12.58 7.69 -6.43
C PRO A 207 -12.43 6.19 -6.15
N LEU A 208 -11.51 5.54 -6.88
CA LEU A 208 -11.11 4.14 -6.70
C LEU A 208 -9.64 3.99 -6.32
N ALA A 209 -8.78 4.95 -6.72
CA ALA A 209 -7.40 5.05 -6.26
C ALA A 209 -7.01 6.52 -6.09
N TRP A 210 -6.17 6.78 -5.10
CA TRP A 210 -5.69 8.13 -4.76
C TRP A 210 -4.37 8.07 -4.00
N CYS A 211 -3.72 9.24 -3.90
CA CYS A 211 -2.63 9.46 -2.97
C CYS A 211 -2.78 10.82 -2.29
N HIS A 212 -2.12 10.99 -1.15
CA HIS A 212 -2.05 12.26 -0.44
C HIS A 212 -0.93 12.26 0.61
N SER A 213 -0.54 13.44 1.07
CA SER A 213 0.28 13.59 2.26
C SER A 213 -0.61 13.64 3.50
N PHE A 214 -0.25 12.90 4.53
CA PHE A 214 -0.98 12.88 5.78
C PHE A 214 -0.02 12.94 6.96
N GLU A 215 -0.09 13.99 7.79
CA GLU A 215 0.75 14.22 8.97
C GLU A 215 2.27 13.99 8.75
N GLY A 216 2.77 14.30 7.56
CA GLY A 216 4.18 14.08 7.17
C GLY A 216 4.43 12.81 6.38
N GLY A 217 3.57 11.82 6.44
CA GLY A 217 3.65 10.58 5.67
C GLY A 217 3.11 10.73 4.25
N ARG A 218 3.45 9.76 3.40
CA ARG A 218 2.97 9.66 2.02
C ARG A 218 2.05 8.45 1.92
N CYS A 219 0.78 8.69 1.64
CA CYS A 219 -0.25 7.68 1.61
C CYS A 219 -0.74 7.44 0.18
N TRP A 220 -0.86 6.20 -0.21
CA TRP A 220 -1.46 5.74 -1.45
C TRP A 220 -2.52 4.70 -1.15
N PHE A 221 -3.62 4.68 -1.89
CA PHE A 221 -4.72 3.76 -1.65
C PHE A 221 -5.40 3.33 -2.95
N THR A 222 -5.85 2.07 -2.99
CA THR A 222 -6.81 1.59 -3.98
C THR A 222 -7.92 0.78 -3.30
N THR A 223 -9.16 0.99 -3.74
CA THR A 223 -10.30 0.16 -3.33
C THR A 223 -10.42 -1.13 -4.13
N LEU A 224 -9.68 -1.23 -5.24
CA LEU A 224 -9.64 -2.42 -6.09
C LEU A 224 -8.85 -3.54 -5.41
N GLY A 225 -9.06 -4.79 -5.84
CA GLY A 225 -8.29 -5.92 -5.37
C GLY A 225 -9.09 -6.99 -4.62
N HIS A 226 -10.41 -7.08 -4.83
CA HIS A 226 -11.22 -8.16 -4.28
C HIS A 226 -10.90 -9.52 -4.94
N ARG A 227 -10.73 -9.54 -6.26
CA ARG A 227 -10.55 -10.78 -7.01
C ARG A 227 -9.10 -11.27 -6.97
N LYS A 228 -8.92 -12.60 -6.86
CA LYS A 228 -7.60 -13.25 -6.94
C LYS A 228 -6.88 -12.95 -8.25
N GLU A 229 -7.64 -12.94 -9.36
CA GLU A 229 -7.14 -12.72 -10.70
C GLU A 229 -6.54 -11.30 -10.85
N ALA A 230 -7.02 -10.33 -10.07
CA ALA A 230 -6.47 -8.98 -10.08
C ALA A 230 -4.96 -8.98 -9.77
N TYR A 231 -4.53 -9.80 -8.82
CA TYR A 231 -3.13 -9.86 -8.40
C TYR A 231 -2.17 -10.46 -9.44
N ALA A 232 -2.70 -11.14 -10.46
CA ALA A 232 -1.94 -11.62 -11.63
C ALA A 232 -2.01 -10.67 -12.83
N ASP A 233 -2.90 -9.66 -12.80
CA ASP A 233 -3.11 -8.73 -13.91
C ASP A 233 -1.98 -7.68 -13.97
N PRO A 234 -1.33 -7.49 -15.14
CA PRO A 234 -0.26 -6.50 -15.29
C PRO A 234 -0.67 -5.05 -15.01
N ILE A 235 -1.95 -4.70 -15.21
CA ILE A 235 -2.48 -3.37 -14.88
C ILE A 235 -2.49 -3.18 -13.36
N PHE A 236 -2.95 -4.19 -12.62
CA PHE A 236 -3.01 -4.11 -11.16
C PHE A 236 -1.63 -4.16 -10.49
N GLN A 237 -0.65 -4.84 -11.12
CA GLN A 237 0.73 -4.93 -10.63
C GLN A 237 1.56 -3.65 -10.83
N LYS A 238 1.04 -2.68 -11.55
CA LYS A 238 1.73 -1.43 -11.87
C LYS A 238 1.53 -0.35 -10.83
#